data_95a20cca75deff6e53f33e83228950ff
#
_entry.id   95a20cca75deff6e53f33e83228950ff
#
_cell.length_a   1.000
_cell.length_b   1.000
_cell.length_c   1.000
_cell.angle_alpha   90.00
_cell.angle_beta   90.00
_cell.angle_gamma   90.00
#
_symmetry.space_group_name_H-M   'P 1'
#
loop_
_entity.id
_entity.type
_entity.pdbx_description
1 polymer ?
#
loop_
_entity_poly.entity_id
_entity_poly.type
_entity_poly.pdbx_seq_one_letter_code
_entity_poly.pdbx_strand_id
1 'polypeptide(L)'
;MSTNGPVEPTTSPDHIDRAASNAPKRRIFNSANVCTAIAILIMAATWLTLVLMQPDDPWESLADGKGSIIALAGFGVSALIALVGIVPTLPPRSLALLPAALVINIVVGQAIGTMPLPVPLYLDSIGTVLIAALAGPQAGMATGVLSALIWGTFNPTVVPFAADYAMIGLLAGLVPWTKRWVPPIAGVFVGLLSALMAAPVASFIFGGTAGTGTGLLVTAYRGLGFSPMTAVYLQSLTSDPIDKVIVFTLVAAIIAALPLRTIRSFSTKKS
;
A
#
# COMPACT_ATOMS: atom_id res chain seq x y z
N MET A 1 -65.95 -17.16 43.24
CA MET A 1 -65.79 -16.92 41.79
C MET A 1 -64.47 -16.12 41.68
N SER A 2 -63.40 -16.81 41.34
CA SER A 2 -62.08 -16.22 41.16
C SER A 2 -61.74 -16.21 39.66
N THR A 3 -61.59 -15.04 39.11
CA THR A 3 -61.21 -14.84 37.67
C THR A 3 -59.71 -14.60 37.61
N ASN A 4 -58.99 -15.63 37.17
CA ASN A 4 -57.57 -15.50 36.77
C ASN A 4 -57.52 -14.82 35.39
N GLY A 5 -56.99 -13.62 35.32
CA GLY A 5 -56.62 -12.97 34.06
C GLY A 5 -55.29 -13.51 33.52
N PRO A 6 -55.07 -13.48 32.18
CA PRO A 6 -53.83 -14.01 31.58
C PRO A 6 -52.63 -13.12 31.87
N VAL A 7 -51.51 -13.76 32.30
CA VAL A 7 -50.24 -13.14 32.48
C VAL A 7 -49.61 -12.91 31.11
N GLU A 8 -49.46 -11.66 30.67
CA GLU A 8 -48.63 -11.29 29.53
C GLU A 8 -47.16 -11.52 29.84
N PRO A 9 -46.40 -12.14 28.92
CA PRO A 9 -44.93 -12.23 29.07
C PRO A 9 -44.30 -10.88 28.76
N THR A 10 -43.90 -10.15 29.80
CA THR A 10 -43.05 -8.95 29.68
C THR A 10 -41.67 -9.36 29.17
N THR A 11 -41.46 -9.35 27.85
CA THR A 11 -40.12 -9.39 27.25
C THR A 11 -39.48 -8.06 27.52
N SER A 12 -38.57 -8.04 28.51
CA SER A 12 -37.77 -6.88 28.84
C SER A 12 -36.86 -6.48 27.66
N PRO A 13 -36.82 -5.19 27.27
CA PRO A 13 -35.97 -4.69 26.18
C PRO A 13 -34.48 -5.01 26.39
N ASP A 14 -34.02 -5.24 27.62
CA ASP A 14 -32.63 -5.52 27.98
C ASP A 14 -32.05 -6.81 27.40
N HIS A 15 -32.87 -7.78 26.98
CA HIS A 15 -32.40 -9.03 26.38
C HIS A 15 -32.03 -8.88 24.91
N ILE A 16 -32.65 -7.93 24.19
CA ILE A 16 -32.36 -7.70 22.75
C ILE A 16 -31.04 -6.92 22.61
N ASP A 17 -30.78 -5.96 23.50
CA ASP A 17 -29.53 -5.18 23.48
C ASP A 17 -28.29 -5.99 23.89
N ARG A 18 -28.44 -6.97 24.79
CA ARG A 18 -27.35 -7.89 25.16
C ARG A 18 -26.98 -8.88 24.07
N ALA A 19 -27.93 -9.34 23.26
CA ALA A 19 -27.66 -10.24 22.14
C ALA A 19 -26.95 -9.51 20.98
N ALA A 20 -27.27 -8.24 20.73
CA ALA A 20 -26.62 -7.41 19.72
C ALA A 20 -25.18 -6.99 20.09
N SER A 21 -24.87 -6.93 21.38
CA SER A 21 -23.54 -6.56 21.90
C SER A 21 -22.49 -7.69 21.74
N ASN A 22 -22.90 -8.94 21.61
CA ASN A 22 -22.02 -10.11 21.55
C ASN A 22 -21.68 -10.59 20.13
N ALA A 23 -22.00 -9.82 19.12
CA ALA A 23 -21.72 -10.16 17.73
C ALA A 23 -20.21 -10.07 17.40
N PRO A 24 -19.72 -10.79 16.39
CA PRO A 24 -18.30 -11.17 16.17
C PRO A 24 -17.31 -10.05 15.75
N LYS A 25 -17.61 -8.79 16.05
CA LYS A 25 -16.74 -7.62 15.74
C LYS A 25 -15.31 -7.77 16.26
N ARG A 26 -15.11 -8.46 17.36
CA ARG A 26 -13.78 -8.66 17.97
C ARG A 26 -12.92 -9.66 17.21
N ARG A 27 -13.52 -10.69 16.60
CA ARG A 27 -12.80 -11.70 15.80
C ARG A 27 -12.34 -11.16 14.45
N ILE A 28 -13.17 -10.37 13.78
CA ILE A 28 -12.86 -9.80 12.44
C ILE A 28 -11.72 -8.79 12.55
N PHE A 29 -11.73 -7.93 13.58
CA PHE A 29 -10.64 -6.96 13.79
C PHE A 29 -9.31 -7.66 14.13
N ASN A 30 -9.35 -8.78 14.85
CA ASN A 30 -8.16 -9.57 15.16
C ASN A 30 -7.61 -10.30 13.92
N SER A 31 -8.47 -10.75 13.01
CA SER A 31 -8.03 -11.42 11.76
C SER A 31 -7.30 -10.47 10.82
N ALA A 32 -7.77 -9.23 10.65
CA ALA A 32 -7.09 -8.23 9.83
C ALA A 32 -5.68 -7.91 10.34
N ASN A 33 -5.51 -7.76 11.67
CA ASN A 33 -4.20 -7.52 12.27
C ASN A 33 -3.26 -8.72 12.08
N VAL A 34 -3.77 -9.93 12.23
CA VAL A 34 -2.99 -11.16 12.00
C VAL A 34 -2.57 -11.27 10.54
N CYS A 35 -3.49 -11.08 9.60
CA CYS A 35 -3.16 -11.10 8.17
C CYS A 35 -2.16 -9.99 7.80
N THR A 36 -2.31 -8.78 8.35
CA THR A 36 -1.34 -7.70 8.16
C THR A 36 0.04 -8.10 8.66
N ALA A 37 0.15 -8.66 9.86
CA ALA A 37 1.42 -9.10 10.42
C ALA A 37 2.07 -10.23 9.59
N ILE A 38 1.29 -11.22 9.17
CA ILE A 38 1.76 -12.30 8.29
C ILE A 38 2.24 -11.74 6.95
N ALA A 39 1.49 -10.82 6.34
CA ALA A 39 1.87 -10.18 5.09
C ALA A 39 3.21 -9.44 5.24
N ILE A 40 3.40 -8.66 6.30
CA ILE A 40 4.66 -7.94 6.59
C ILE A 40 5.82 -8.94 6.76
N LEU A 41 5.62 -10.02 7.50
CA LEU A 41 6.66 -11.04 7.71
C LEU A 41 7.08 -11.72 6.41
N ILE A 42 6.12 -12.11 5.56
CA ILE A 42 6.40 -12.72 4.25
C ILE A 42 7.14 -11.70 3.36
N MET A 43 6.68 -10.45 3.33
CA MET A 43 7.30 -9.37 2.56
C MET A 43 8.76 -9.15 2.99
N ALA A 44 9.00 -9.05 4.30
CA ALA A 44 10.35 -8.87 4.84
C ALA A 44 11.25 -10.09 4.57
N ALA A 45 10.74 -11.31 4.72
CA ALA A 45 11.47 -12.54 4.43
C ALA A 45 11.82 -12.64 2.93
N THR A 46 10.88 -12.32 2.04
CA THR A 46 11.11 -12.29 0.59
C THR A 46 12.18 -11.27 0.24
N TRP A 47 12.07 -10.05 0.76
CA TRP A 47 13.06 -9.00 0.53
C TRP A 47 14.45 -9.41 1.02
N LEU A 48 14.55 -9.93 2.24
CA LEU A 48 15.82 -10.39 2.81
C LEU A 48 16.42 -11.51 1.95
N THR A 49 15.61 -12.46 1.49
CA THR A 49 16.07 -13.54 0.60
C THR A 49 16.66 -12.98 -0.69
N LEU A 50 15.96 -12.03 -1.35
CA LEU A 50 16.46 -11.40 -2.58
C LEU A 50 17.74 -10.61 -2.36
N VAL A 51 17.85 -9.89 -1.25
CA VAL A 51 19.07 -9.13 -0.91
C VAL A 51 20.25 -10.08 -0.63
N LEU A 52 20.02 -11.21 0.03
CA LEU A 52 21.07 -12.20 0.29
C LEU A 52 21.47 -13.03 -0.95
N MET A 53 20.56 -13.13 -1.92
CA MET A 53 20.82 -13.82 -3.19
C MET A 53 21.52 -12.93 -4.23
N GLN A 54 21.90 -11.69 -3.89
CA GLN A 54 22.57 -10.79 -4.84
C GLN A 54 23.77 -11.50 -5.48
N PRO A 55 23.72 -11.77 -6.79
CA PRO A 55 24.83 -12.39 -7.49
C PRO A 55 25.89 -11.36 -7.81
N ASP A 56 27.13 -11.80 -7.95
CA ASP A 56 28.24 -10.97 -8.41
C ASP A 56 27.99 -10.48 -9.85
N ASP A 57 27.27 -11.26 -10.66
CA ASP A 57 26.78 -10.86 -11.99
C ASP A 57 25.23 -10.90 -12.08
N PRO A 58 24.57 -9.72 -12.16
CA PRO A 58 23.14 -9.62 -12.25
C PRO A 58 22.52 -10.27 -13.50
N TRP A 59 23.28 -10.37 -14.59
CA TRP A 59 22.79 -10.96 -15.84
C TRP A 59 22.65 -12.47 -15.77
N GLU A 60 23.55 -13.14 -15.06
CA GLU A 60 23.47 -14.58 -14.81
C GLU A 60 22.26 -14.94 -13.93
N SER A 61 21.94 -14.10 -12.94
CA SER A 61 20.80 -14.31 -12.05
C SER A 61 19.45 -14.11 -12.75
N LEU A 62 19.38 -13.20 -13.73
CA LEU A 62 18.19 -13.02 -14.57
C LEU A 62 17.94 -14.25 -15.45
N ALA A 63 19.01 -14.84 -16.00
CA ALA A 63 18.92 -16.05 -16.81
C ALA A 63 18.44 -17.27 -16.03
N ASP A 64 18.80 -17.41 -14.73
CA ASP A 64 18.37 -18.51 -13.87
C ASP A 64 16.90 -18.40 -13.42
N GLY A 65 16.31 -17.20 -13.45
CA GLY A 65 14.89 -16.93 -13.15
C GLY A 65 14.46 -17.20 -11.70
N LYS A 66 15.32 -17.73 -10.82
CA LYS A 66 14.98 -18.05 -9.43
C LYS A 66 14.59 -16.81 -8.63
N GLY A 67 15.36 -15.72 -8.77
CA GLY A 67 15.08 -14.46 -8.10
C GLY A 67 13.71 -13.89 -8.51
N SER A 68 13.36 -13.97 -9.79
CA SER A 68 12.06 -13.54 -10.32
C SER A 68 10.90 -14.35 -9.73
N ILE A 69 11.06 -15.67 -9.65
CA ILE A 69 10.04 -16.56 -9.06
C ILE A 69 9.85 -16.24 -7.58
N ILE A 70 10.94 -16.10 -6.81
CA ILE A 70 10.89 -15.76 -5.39
C ILE A 70 10.22 -14.40 -5.18
N ALA A 71 10.57 -13.38 -5.98
CA ALA A 71 9.97 -12.05 -5.90
C ALA A 71 8.47 -12.10 -6.19
N LEU A 72 8.06 -12.70 -7.30
CA LEU A 72 6.65 -12.80 -7.69
C LEU A 72 5.84 -13.62 -6.69
N ALA A 73 6.33 -14.78 -6.28
CA ALA A 73 5.63 -15.63 -5.34
C ALA A 73 5.55 -14.99 -3.94
N GLY A 74 6.66 -14.52 -3.39
CA GLY A 74 6.73 -13.98 -2.05
C GLY A 74 5.96 -12.66 -1.90
N PHE A 75 6.23 -11.69 -2.75
CA PHE A 75 5.52 -10.41 -2.72
C PHE A 75 4.05 -10.54 -3.13
N GLY A 76 3.75 -11.40 -4.14
CA GLY A 76 2.38 -11.67 -4.55
C GLY A 76 1.55 -12.33 -3.45
N VAL A 77 2.06 -13.36 -2.79
CA VAL A 77 1.39 -14.02 -1.66
C VAL A 77 1.20 -13.05 -0.50
N SER A 78 2.21 -12.24 -0.17
CA SER A 78 2.09 -11.19 0.86
C SER A 78 0.95 -10.22 0.54
N ALA A 79 0.91 -9.71 -0.69
CA ALA A 79 -0.13 -8.77 -1.14
C ALA A 79 -1.53 -9.41 -1.10
N LEU A 80 -1.68 -10.67 -1.54
CA LEU A 80 -2.96 -11.38 -1.51
C LEU A 80 -3.44 -11.63 -0.08
N ILE A 81 -2.57 -12.04 0.84
CA ILE A 81 -2.92 -12.22 2.26
C ILE A 81 -3.40 -10.90 2.86
N ALA A 82 -2.70 -9.80 2.58
CA ALA A 82 -3.12 -8.47 3.02
C ALA A 82 -4.51 -8.12 2.48
N LEU A 83 -4.74 -8.32 1.20
CA LEU A 83 -6.02 -8.00 0.56
C LEU A 83 -7.17 -8.81 1.13
N VAL A 84 -7.05 -10.15 1.14
CA VAL A 84 -8.09 -11.06 1.60
C VAL A 84 -8.39 -10.88 3.09
N GLY A 85 -7.37 -10.59 3.89
CA GLY A 85 -7.54 -10.38 5.33
C GLY A 85 -8.12 -9.02 5.71
N ILE A 86 -7.88 -7.98 4.91
CA ILE A 86 -8.22 -6.60 5.26
C ILE A 86 -9.55 -6.15 4.63
N VAL A 87 -9.77 -6.38 3.34
CA VAL A 87 -10.93 -5.84 2.61
C VAL A 87 -12.27 -6.18 3.27
N PRO A 88 -12.53 -7.42 3.73
CA PRO A 88 -13.79 -7.76 4.40
C PRO A 88 -14.01 -7.01 5.73
N THR A 89 -12.97 -6.41 6.29
CA THR A 89 -13.04 -5.70 7.58
C THR A 89 -13.23 -4.19 7.42
N LEU A 90 -13.09 -3.67 6.19
CA LEU A 90 -13.21 -2.25 5.93
C LEU A 90 -14.66 -1.78 6.07
N PRO A 91 -14.88 -0.61 6.68
CA PRO A 91 -16.21 -0.04 6.78
C PRO A 91 -16.75 0.35 5.38
N PRO A 92 -18.07 0.28 5.14
CA PRO A 92 -18.68 0.59 3.84
C PRO A 92 -18.26 1.96 3.27
N ARG A 93 -18.05 2.95 4.13
CA ARG A 93 -17.60 4.29 3.72
C ARG A 93 -16.22 4.28 3.09
N SER A 94 -15.29 3.51 3.65
CA SER A 94 -13.94 3.34 3.08
C SER A 94 -14.00 2.59 1.76
N LEU A 95 -14.80 1.53 1.68
CA LEU A 95 -15.02 0.77 0.44
C LEU A 95 -15.58 1.65 -0.68
N ALA A 96 -16.51 2.58 -0.37
CA ALA A 96 -17.09 3.50 -1.35
C ALA A 96 -16.07 4.48 -1.95
N LEU A 97 -14.97 4.79 -1.25
CA LEU A 97 -13.92 5.67 -1.76
C LEU A 97 -12.86 4.93 -2.60
N LEU A 98 -12.75 3.61 -2.46
CA LEU A 98 -11.73 2.83 -3.17
C LEU A 98 -11.74 3.07 -4.68
N PRO A 99 -12.87 3.01 -5.40
CA PRO A 99 -12.87 3.20 -6.84
C PRO A 99 -12.26 4.55 -7.27
N ALA A 100 -12.59 5.63 -6.58
CA ALA A 100 -12.03 6.95 -6.88
C ALA A 100 -10.52 7.01 -6.61
N ALA A 101 -10.06 6.42 -5.51
CA ALA A 101 -8.64 6.35 -5.19
C ALA A 101 -7.84 5.52 -6.21
N LEU A 102 -8.40 4.39 -6.66
CA LEU A 102 -7.80 3.55 -7.69
C LEU A 102 -7.68 4.27 -9.02
N VAL A 103 -8.73 4.98 -9.43
CA VAL A 103 -8.70 5.80 -10.66
C VAL A 103 -7.61 6.87 -10.57
N ILE A 104 -7.50 7.58 -9.44
CA ILE A 104 -6.45 8.58 -9.23
C ILE A 104 -5.06 7.95 -9.37
N ASN A 105 -4.80 6.84 -8.69
CA ASN A 105 -3.51 6.15 -8.76
C ASN A 105 -3.16 5.75 -10.20
N ILE A 106 -4.09 5.09 -10.88
CA ILE A 106 -3.86 4.53 -12.21
C ILE A 106 -3.72 5.63 -13.26
N VAL A 107 -4.63 6.61 -13.27
CA VAL A 107 -4.63 7.67 -14.28
C VAL A 107 -3.42 8.57 -14.11
N VAL A 108 -3.13 9.00 -12.88
CA VAL A 108 -1.96 9.86 -12.63
C VAL A 108 -0.67 9.09 -12.86
N GLY A 109 -0.55 7.85 -12.35
CA GLY A 109 0.61 7.01 -12.54
C GLY A 109 0.89 6.73 -14.01
N GLN A 110 -0.15 6.39 -14.79
CA GLN A 110 -0.01 6.18 -16.23
C GLN A 110 0.42 7.46 -16.96
N ALA A 111 -0.19 8.60 -16.63
CA ALA A 111 0.13 9.88 -17.27
C ALA A 111 1.57 10.32 -16.97
N ILE A 112 1.98 10.28 -15.71
CA ILE A 112 3.32 10.71 -15.27
C ILE A 112 4.38 9.69 -15.69
N GLY A 113 4.13 8.39 -15.54
CA GLY A 113 5.08 7.33 -15.90
C GLY A 113 5.45 7.27 -17.37
N THR A 114 4.65 7.89 -18.26
CA THR A 114 4.98 8.00 -19.70
C THR A 114 5.75 9.27 -20.05
N MET A 115 5.91 10.21 -19.11
CA MET A 115 6.64 11.45 -19.35
C MET A 115 8.17 11.21 -19.31
N PRO A 116 8.93 11.76 -20.27
CA PRO A 116 10.39 11.66 -20.26
C PRO A 116 11.00 12.67 -19.27
N LEU A 117 10.86 12.40 -17.97
CA LEU A 117 11.40 13.25 -16.92
C LEU A 117 12.87 12.88 -16.66
N PRO A 118 13.73 13.87 -16.32
CA PRO A 118 15.13 13.61 -15.94
C PRO A 118 15.26 12.71 -14.72
N VAL A 119 14.38 12.90 -13.74
CA VAL A 119 14.19 11.99 -12.60
C VAL A 119 12.82 11.35 -12.78
N PRO A 120 12.73 10.01 -12.86
CA PRO A 120 11.46 9.34 -13.02
C PRO A 120 10.58 9.57 -11.80
N LEU A 121 9.36 10.01 -12.04
CA LEU A 121 8.31 10.14 -11.05
C LEU A 121 7.17 9.21 -11.44
N TYR A 122 6.43 8.75 -10.45
CA TYR A 122 5.31 7.83 -10.66
C TYR A 122 3.98 8.46 -10.23
N LEU A 123 3.94 9.11 -9.08
CA LEU A 123 2.76 9.74 -8.45
C LEU A 123 1.53 8.82 -8.39
N ASP A 124 1.77 7.54 -8.45
CA ASP A 124 0.81 6.45 -8.60
C ASP A 124 0.23 5.94 -7.27
N SER A 125 0.55 6.63 -6.18
CA SER A 125 0.13 6.28 -4.82
C SER A 125 -0.69 7.38 -4.13
N ILE A 126 -1.10 8.44 -4.84
CA ILE A 126 -1.87 9.56 -4.28
C ILE A 126 -3.18 9.06 -3.63
N GLY A 127 -3.95 8.25 -4.35
CA GLY A 127 -5.20 7.68 -3.83
C GLY A 127 -4.95 6.73 -2.66
N THR A 128 -3.89 5.91 -2.72
CA THR A 128 -3.46 5.01 -1.64
C THR A 128 -3.15 5.80 -0.37
N VAL A 129 -2.34 6.84 -0.47
CA VAL A 129 -1.95 7.69 0.66
C VAL A 129 -3.15 8.48 1.19
N LEU A 130 -4.05 8.95 0.32
CA LEU A 130 -5.27 9.63 0.72
C LEU A 130 -6.21 8.73 1.53
N ILE A 131 -6.46 7.49 1.06
CA ILE A 131 -7.26 6.52 1.81
C ILE A 131 -6.59 6.15 3.13
N ALA A 132 -5.28 5.97 3.14
CA ALA A 132 -4.51 5.70 4.34
C ALA A 132 -4.68 6.82 5.38
N ALA A 133 -4.59 8.07 4.95
CA ALA A 133 -4.75 9.24 5.81
C ALA A 133 -6.17 9.41 6.39
N LEU A 134 -7.20 9.04 5.63
CA LEU A 134 -8.61 9.16 6.03
C LEU A 134 -9.09 7.95 6.83
N ALA A 135 -8.76 6.73 6.39
CA ALA A 135 -9.35 5.49 6.88
C ALA A 135 -8.35 4.56 7.61
N GLY A 136 -7.08 4.99 7.71
CA GLY A 136 -6.05 4.29 8.47
C GLY A 136 -5.20 3.29 7.65
N PRO A 137 -4.19 2.69 8.32
CA PRO A 137 -3.12 1.94 7.66
C PRO A 137 -3.62 0.72 6.88
N GLN A 138 -4.57 -0.02 7.41
CA GLN A 138 -5.11 -1.21 6.74
C GLN A 138 -5.88 -0.85 5.46
N ALA A 139 -6.69 0.22 5.51
CA ALA A 139 -7.40 0.70 4.33
C ALA A 139 -6.42 1.17 3.24
N GLY A 140 -5.35 1.89 3.62
CA GLY A 140 -4.28 2.27 2.71
C GLY A 140 -3.57 1.06 2.09
N MET A 141 -3.20 0.08 2.92
CA MET A 141 -2.58 -1.17 2.47
C MET A 141 -3.44 -1.90 1.42
N ALA A 142 -4.73 -2.09 1.71
CA ALA A 142 -5.66 -2.72 0.77
C ALA A 142 -5.83 -1.91 -0.52
N THR A 143 -5.90 -0.57 -0.44
CA THR A 143 -5.99 0.31 -1.60
C THR A 143 -4.77 0.17 -2.51
N GLY A 144 -3.58 0.13 -1.93
CA GLY A 144 -2.33 -0.05 -2.68
C GLY A 144 -2.32 -1.37 -3.45
N VAL A 145 -2.63 -2.48 -2.79
CA VAL A 145 -2.70 -3.80 -3.45
C VAL A 145 -3.74 -3.81 -4.56
N LEU A 146 -4.95 -3.32 -4.29
CA LEU A 146 -6.02 -3.25 -5.29
C LEU A 146 -5.61 -2.41 -6.51
N SER A 147 -4.92 -1.28 -6.30
CA SER A 147 -4.38 -0.46 -7.39
C SER A 147 -3.44 -1.28 -8.28
N ALA A 148 -2.46 -1.96 -7.69
CA ALA A 148 -1.51 -2.76 -8.46
C ALA A 148 -2.19 -3.89 -9.23
N LEU A 149 -3.14 -4.60 -8.62
CA LEU A 149 -3.84 -5.70 -9.25
C LEU A 149 -4.77 -5.24 -10.39
N ILE A 150 -5.54 -4.16 -10.18
CA ILE A 150 -6.45 -3.63 -11.21
C ILE A 150 -5.66 -3.01 -12.35
N TRP A 151 -4.64 -2.20 -12.05
CA TRP A 151 -3.76 -1.66 -13.09
C TRP A 151 -3.04 -2.77 -13.86
N GLY A 152 -2.63 -3.82 -13.16
CA GLY A 152 -1.98 -5.00 -13.73
C GLY A 152 -2.80 -5.74 -14.78
N THR A 153 -4.13 -5.57 -14.82
CA THR A 153 -4.97 -6.18 -15.85
C THR A 153 -4.67 -5.66 -17.26
N PHE A 154 -4.13 -4.45 -17.38
CA PHE A 154 -3.73 -3.84 -18.67
C PHE A 154 -2.27 -3.35 -18.69
N ASN A 155 -1.61 -3.29 -17.54
CA ASN A 155 -0.17 -3.05 -17.43
C ASN A 155 0.47 -4.07 -16.46
N PRO A 156 0.78 -5.28 -16.91
CA PRO A 156 1.28 -6.36 -16.06
C PRO A 156 2.57 -6.03 -15.30
N THR A 157 3.34 -5.04 -15.76
CA THR A 157 4.60 -4.64 -15.12
C THR A 157 4.42 -4.05 -13.72
N VAL A 158 3.19 -3.66 -13.35
CA VAL A 158 2.88 -3.08 -12.04
C VAL A 158 2.65 -4.15 -10.97
N VAL A 159 2.18 -5.34 -11.36
CA VAL A 159 1.80 -6.42 -10.41
C VAL A 159 2.91 -6.80 -9.44
N PRO A 160 4.18 -6.94 -9.84
CA PRO A 160 5.26 -7.30 -8.93
C PRO A 160 5.52 -6.28 -7.82
N PHE A 161 5.09 -5.03 -8.01
CA PHE A 161 5.21 -3.97 -7.01
C PHE A 161 4.03 -3.92 -6.02
N ALA A 162 3.07 -4.86 -6.09
CA ALA A 162 1.88 -4.85 -5.22
C ALA A 162 2.23 -4.82 -3.72
N ALA A 163 3.31 -5.46 -3.31
CA ALA A 163 3.79 -5.43 -1.93
C ALA A 163 4.36 -4.05 -1.54
N ASP A 164 5.05 -3.37 -2.45
CA ASP A 164 5.52 -2.00 -2.23
C ASP A 164 4.34 -1.03 -2.08
N TYR A 165 3.33 -1.10 -2.95
CA TYR A 165 2.10 -0.33 -2.80
C TYR A 165 1.37 -0.60 -1.48
N ALA A 166 1.37 -1.87 -1.03
CA ALA A 166 0.83 -2.24 0.28
C ALA A 166 1.59 -1.57 1.43
N MET A 167 2.92 -1.60 1.37
CA MET A 167 3.80 -0.97 2.35
C MET A 167 3.61 0.55 2.40
N ILE A 168 3.57 1.22 1.25
CA ILE A 168 3.30 2.67 1.17
C ILE A 168 1.98 3.00 1.86
N GLY A 169 0.91 2.27 1.56
CA GLY A 169 -0.41 2.47 2.17
C GLY A 169 -0.42 2.23 3.67
N LEU A 170 0.24 1.17 4.14
CA LEU A 170 0.37 0.86 5.55
C LEU A 170 1.09 1.99 6.31
N LEU A 171 2.26 2.40 5.83
CA LEU A 171 3.08 3.42 6.47
C LEU A 171 2.42 4.80 6.43
N ALA A 172 1.79 5.18 5.32
CA ALA A 172 1.06 6.44 5.21
C ALA A 172 -0.07 6.55 6.24
N GLY A 173 -0.74 5.44 6.57
CA GLY A 173 -1.79 5.42 7.59
C GLY A 173 -1.30 5.56 9.03
N LEU A 174 0.01 5.43 9.27
CA LEU A 174 0.63 5.65 10.58
C LEU A 174 1.09 7.11 10.77
N VAL A 175 1.08 7.91 9.71
CA VAL A 175 1.53 9.31 9.75
C VAL A 175 0.53 10.19 10.48
N PRO A 176 0.96 11.08 11.40
CA PRO A 176 0.10 12.07 12.04
C PRO A 176 -0.17 13.25 11.09
N TRP A 177 -1.24 13.16 10.32
CA TRP A 177 -1.64 14.14 9.29
C TRP A 177 -2.08 15.51 9.84
N THR A 178 -2.20 15.64 11.16
CA THR A 178 -2.60 16.90 11.82
C THR A 178 -1.53 17.99 11.78
N LYS A 179 -0.26 17.61 11.64
CA LYS A 179 0.89 18.52 11.60
C LYS A 179 1.37 18.67 10.17
N ARG A 180 1.17 19.83 9.56
CA ARG A 180 1.44 20.09 8.13
C ARG A 180 2.88 19.84 7.66
N TRP A 181 3.87 19.83 8.54
CA TRP A 181 5.28 19.55 8.22
C TRP A 181 5.66 18.07 8.31
N VAL A 182 4.84 17.23 9.00
CA VAL A 182 5.13 15.82 9.18
C VAL A 182 4.95 14.98 7.90
N PRO A 183 3.87 15.16 7.09
CA PRO A 183 3.68 14.38 5.89
C PRO A 183 4.84 14.46 4.88
N PRO A 184 5.40 15.64 4.52
CA PRO A 184 6.55 15.71 3.62
C PRO A 184 7.77 14.95 4.14
N ILE A 185 8.07 15.06 5.44
CA ILE A 185 9.18 14.33 6.07
C ILE A 185 8.90 12.83 6.06
N ALA A 186 7.67 12.40 6.39
CA ALA A 186 7.28 11.01 6.29
C ALA A 186 7.41 10.49 4.85
N GLY A 187 7.11 11.33 3.85
CA GLY A 187 7.30 11.02 2.44
C GLY A 187 8.76 10.66 2.11
N VAL A 188 9.75 11.34 2.68
CA VAL A 188 11.17 10.97 2.52
C VAL A 188 11.42 9.55 3.03
N PHE A 189 11.00 9.24 4.26
CA PHE A 189 11.23 7.93 4.86
C PHE A 189 10.47 6.81 4.14
N VAL A 190 9.21 7.05 3.76
CA VAL A 190 8.43 6.07 3.00
C VAL A 190 9.04 5.87 1.62
N GLY A 191 9.53 6.93 0.96
CA GLY A 191 10.22 6.84 -0.32
C GLY A 191 11.54 6.06 -0.23
N LEU A 192 12.33 6.25 0.82
CA LEU A 192 13.54 5.46 1.05
C LEU A 192 13.23 3.96 1.23
N LEU A 193 12.18 3.63 1.99
CA LEU A 193 11.74 2.26 2.17
C LEU A 193 11.18 1.67 0.88
N SER A 194 10.39 2.46 0.11
CA SER A 194 9.90 2.09 -1.20
C SER A 194 11.05 1.80 -2.17
N ALA A 195 12.07 2.65 -2.21
CA ALA A 195 13.27 2.44 -3.02
C ALA A 195 13.97 1.11 -2.71
N LEU A 196 14.14 0.81 -1.41
CA LEU A 196 14.74 -0.46 -0.98
C LEU A 196 13.88 -1.67 -1.35
N MET A 197 12.55 -1.53 -1.34
CA MET A 197 11.61 -2.60 -1.70
C MET A 197 11.52 -2.78 -3.21
N ALA A 198 11.45 -1.69 -3.97
CA ALA A 198 11.27 -1.70 -5.41
C ALA A 198 12.53 -2.12 -6.17
N ALA A 199 13.73 -1.77 -5.68
CA ALA A 199 14.98 -2.07 -6.38
C ALA A 199 15.21 -3.58 -6.65
N PRO A 200 15.00 -4.53 -5.70
CA PRO A 200 15.07 -5.96 -5.99
C PRO A 200 14.04 -6.40 -7.05
N VAL A 201 12.81 -5.87 -6.97
CA VAL A 201 11.77 -6.17 -7.97
C VAL A 201 12.21 -5.70 -9.34
N ALA A 202 12.69 -4.46 -9.46
CA ALA A 202 13.20 -3.91 -10.71
C ALA A 202 14.39 -4.72 -11.26
N SER A 203 15.30 -5.14 -10.37
CA SER A 203 16.49 -5.89 -10.76
C SER A 203 16.18 -7.31 -11.21
N PHE A 204 15.46 -8.09 -10.38
CA PHE A 204 15.24 -9.51 -10.63
C PHE A 204 14.13 -9.81 -11.65
N ILE A 205 13.17 -8.90 -11.82
CA ILE A 205 12.04 -9.12 -12.73
C ILE A 205 12.23 -8.39 -14.06
N PHE A 206 12.81 -7.18 -14.03
CA PHE A 206 12.91 -6.31 -15.20
C PHE A 206 14.35 -6.00 -15.63
N GLY A 207 15.33 -6.67 -15.10
CA GLY A 207 16.73 -6.43 -15.47
C GLY A 207 17.24 -5.02 -15.13
N GLY A 208 16.59 -4.37 -14.15
CA GLY A 208 16.98 -3.06 -13.65
C GLY A 208 16.27 -1.86 -14.29
N THR A 209 15.35 -2.08 -15.25
CA THR A 209 14.65 -0.99 -15.95
C THR A 209 13.15 -1.28 -16.04
N ALA A 210 12.37 -0.87 -15.05
CA ALA A 210 10.92 -1.11 -15.00
C ALA A 210 10.08 -0.01 -15.66
N GLY A 211 10.66 0.82 -16.53
CA GLY A 211 9.94 1.90 -17.22
C GLY A 211 10.85 2.82 -18.03
N THR A 212 10.25 3.70 -18.84
CA THR A 212 10.98 4.57 -19.77
C THR A 212 11.92 5.58 -19.11
N GLY A 213 11.55 6.11 -17.93
CA GLY A 213 12.38 7.09 -17.20
C GLY A 213 13.49 6.46 -16.37
N THR A 214 13.30 5.23 -15.89
CA THR A 214 14.27 4.56 -15.00
C THR A 214 15.57 4.24 -15.72
N GLY A 215 15.50 3.86 -17.00
CA GLY A 215 16.64 3.48 -17.84
C GLY A 215 17.68 4.60 -17.98
N LEU A 216 17.28 5.86 -18.04
CA LEU A 216 18.21 6.99 -18.18
C LEU A 216 19.11 7.13 -16.96
N LEU A 217 18.54 7.13 -15.75
CA LEU A 217 19.35 7.24 -14.51
C LEU A 217 20.21 5.99 -14.28
N VAL A 218 19.67 4.79 -14.52
CA VAL A 218 20.46 3.55 -14.42
C VAL A 218 21.65 3.60 -15.38
N THR A 219 21.44 4.02 -16.63
CA THR A 219 22.52 4.17 -17.62
C THR A 219 23.55 5.22 -17.19
N ALA A 220 23.09 6.36 -16.64
CA ALA A 220 23.99 7.39 -16.13
C ALA A 220 24.86 6.87 -14.97
N TYR A 221 24.28 6.20 -13.98
CA TYR A 221 25.03 5.61 -12.87
C TYR A 221 26.01 4.52 -13.36
N ARG A 222 25.61 3.70 -14.33
CA ARG A 222 26.53 2.73 -14.95
C ARG A 222 27.67 3.40 -15.70
N GLY A 223 27.40 4.51 -16.38
CA GLY A 223 28.43 5.33 -17.01
C GLY A 223 29.45 5.92 -16.04
N LEU A 224 29.07 6.09 -14.78
CA LEU A 224 29.93 6.49 -13.67
C LEU A 224 30.72 5.31 -13.05
N GLY A 225 30.55 4.08 -13.57
CA GLY A 225 31.29 2.90 -13.12
C GLY A 225 30.62 2.07 -12.03
N PHE A 226 29.37 2.38 -11.66
CA PHE A 226 28.64 1.56 -10.68
C PHE A 226 28.20 0.22 -11.29
N SER A 227 28.14 -0.82 -10.46
CA SER A 227 27.59 -2.12 -10.88
C SER A 227 26.13 -1.99 -11.30
N PRO A 228 25.57 -2.88 -12.14
CA PRO A 228 24.18 -2.81 -12.56
C PRO A 228 23.19 -2.74 -11.39
N MET A 229 23.38 -3.60 -10.38
CA MET A 229 22.55 -3.63 -9.18
C MET A 229 22.63 -2.32 -8.39
N THR A 230 23.83 -1.83 -8.14
CA THR A 230 24.06 -0.55 -7.45
C THR A 230 23.40 0.61 -8.21
N ALA A 231 23.48 0.63 -9.54
CA ALA A 231 22.85 1.65 -10.37
C ALA A 231 21.33 1.66 -10.23
N VAL A 232 20.69 0.47 -10.12
CA VAL A 232 19.23 0.35 -9.87
C VAL A 232 18.86 0.87 -8.50
N TYR A 233 19.61 0.48 -7.45
CA TYR A 233 19.36 1.01 -6.10
C TYR A 233 19.53 2.53 -6.04
N LEU A 234 20.58 3.08 -6.66
CA LEU A 234 20.81 4.53 -6.70
C LEU A 234 19.70 5.26 -7.46
N GLN A 235 19.20 4.68 -8.55
CA GLN A 235 18.07 5.23 -9.28
C GLN A 235 16.81 5.28 -8.38
N SER A 236 16.45 4.16 -7.74
CA SER A 236 15.29 4.12 -6.85
C SER A 236 15.46 5.07 -5.65
N LEU A 237 16.64 5.08 -5.01
CA LEU A 237 16.94 6.01 -3.91
C LEU A 237 16.94 7.49 -4.31
N THR A 238 17.09 7.78 -5.60
CA THR A 238 17.00 9.15 -6.12
C THR A 238 15.55 9.54 -6.40
N SER A 239 14.78 8.65 -7.04
CA SER A 239 13.44 8.97 -7.52
C SER A 239 12.34 8.80 -6.47
N ASP A 240 12.35 7.69 -5.72
CA ASP A 240 11.23 7.34 -4.85
C ASP A 240 11.05 8.30 -3.66
N PRO A 241 12.11 8.79 -2.99
CA PRO A 241 11.95 9.82 -1.96
C PRO A 241 11.35 11.13 -2.50
N ILE A 242 11.78 11.57 -3.69
CA ILE A 242 11.24 12.77 -4.33
C ILE A 242 9.77 12.55 -4.67
N ASP A 243 9.44 11.43 -5.26
CA ASP A 243 8.07 11.02 -5.60
C ASP A 243 7.16 11.02 -4.36
N LYS A 244 7.58 10.35 -3.28
CA LYS A 244 6.75 10.23 -2.08
C LYS A 244 6.63 11.55 -1.31
N VAL A 245 7.66 12.42 -1.32
CA VAL A 245 7.53 13.79 -0.77
C VAL A 245 6.45 14.56 -1.51
N ILE A 246 6.41 14.49 -2.84
CA ILE A 246 5.39 15.16 -3.65
C ILE A 246 4.01 14.59 -3.32
N VAL A 247 3.85 13.26 -3.32
CA VAL A 247 2.58 12.58 -3.00
C VAL A 247 2.07 12.96 -1.61
N PHE A 248 2.93 12.86 -0.59
CA PHE A 248 2.53 13.16 0.80
C PHE A 248 2.19 14.64 1.00
N THR A 249 2.92 15.53 0.34
CA THR A 249 2.63 16.97 0.37
C THR A 249 1.30 17.29 -0.31
N LEU A 250 1.06 16.69 -1.48
CA LEU A 250 -0.20 16.87 -2.22
C LEU A 250 -1.39 16.35 -1.41
N VAL A 251 -1.27 15.16 -0.82
CA VAL A 251 -2.34 14.58 0.03
C VAL A 251 -2.57 15.45 1.28
N ALA A 252 -1.51 15.98 1.89
CA ALA A 252 -1.66 16.91 3.01
C ALA A 252 -2.42 18.18 2.62
N ALA A 253 -2.18 18.71 1.42
CA ALA A 253 -2.92 19.85 0.88
C ALA A 253 -4.40 19.49 0.61
N ILE A 254 -4.66 18.31 0.04
CA ILE A 254 -6.03 17.82 -0.19
C ILE A 254 -6.78 17.70 1.16
N ILE A 255 -6.16 17.06 2.16
CA ILE A 255 -6.78 16.90 3.49
C ILE A 255 -7.07 18.26 4.13
N ALA A 256 -6.15 19.22 4.01
CA ALA A 256 -6.34 20.56 4.55
C ALA A 256 -7.51 21.31 3.88
N ALA A 257 -7.82 20.99 2.63
CA ALA A 257 -8.94 21.57 1.88
C ALA A 257 -10.29 20.87 2.16
N LEU A 258 -10.28 19.67 2.73
CA LEU A 258 -11.52 18.93 3.03
C LEU A 258 -12.27 19.51 4.24
N PRO A 259 -13.62 19.57 4.18
CA PRO A 259 -14.43 19.95 5.34
C PRO A 259 -14.19 19.00 6.53
N LEU A 260 -14.10 19.55 7.74
CA LEU A 260 -13.91 18.76 8.97
C LEU A 260 -14.97 17.67 9.16
N ARG A 261 -16.20 17.90 8.69
CA ARG A 261 -17.28 16.90 8.71
C ARG A 261 -16.91 15.66 7.90
N THR A 262 -16.31 15.84 6.73
CA THR A 262 -15.84 14.75 5.86
C THR A 262 -14.73 13.96 6.56
N ILE A 263 -13.71 14.62 7.09
CA ILE A 263 -12.60 13.95 7.79
C ILE A 263 -13.12 13.16 8.99
N ARG A 264 -13.99 13.75 9.82
CA ARG A 264 -14.58 13.08 10.99
C ARG A 264 -15.46 11.89 10.64
N SER A 265 -16.08 11.88 9.46
CA SER A 265 -16.91 10.75 9.03
C SER A 265 -16.10 9.47 8.77
N PHE A 266 -14.80 9.57 8.50
CA PHE A 266 -13.88 8.44 8.31
C PHE A 266 -13.12 8.07 9.58
N SER A 267 -12.99 9.00 10.54
CA SER A 267 -12.34 8.73 11.81
C SER A 267 -13.18 7.75 12.63
N THR A 268 -12.69 6.53 12.81
CA THR A 268 -13.32 5.47 13.61
C THR A 268 -13.17 5.67 15.13
N LYS A 269 -12.79 6.86 15.60
CA LYS A 269 -12.80 7.14 17.03
C LYS A 269 -14.24 7.14 17.53
N LYS A 270 -14.66 5.99 18.09
CA LYS A 270 -15.79 5.93 19.00
C LYS A 270 -15.56 6.93 20.14
N SER A 271 -16.48 7.87 20.27
CA SER A 271 -16.71 8.60 21.54
C SER A 271 -17.07 7.61 22.63
#